data_c025e9abcd81d202ac097d77ab971a25
#
_entry.id   c025e9abcd81d202ac097d77ab971a25
#
_cell.length_a   1.000
_cell.length_b   1.000
_cell.length_c   1.000
_cell.angle_alpha   90.00
_cell.angle_beta   90.00
_cell.angle_gamma   90.00
#
_symmetry.space_group_name_H-M   'P 1'
#
loop_
_entity.id
_entity.type
_entity.pdbx_description
1 polymer ?
#
loop_
_entity_poly.entity_id
_entity_poly.type
_entity_poly.pdbx_seq_one_letter_code
_entity_poly.pdbx_strand_id
1 'polypeptide(L)'
;MSKQEVILCKELENDLTHAIGKCPHDKLFILTDEHTHRLCLPQLQSIPALENAAEIIIGAEDVHKNLETLASVWQALSEQGATRHSLLINLGGGMVTDLGGFAAATFKRGIAYINIPTTLLAMVDASVGGKTGINFNGPVSYTHLT
;
A
#
# COMPACT_ATOMS: atom_id res chain seq x y z
N MET A 1 18.22 -4.75 -1.03
CA MET A 1 17.40 -5.85 -1.52
C MET A 1 16.10 -5.93 -0.75
N SER A 2 15.07 -6.42 -1.40
CA SER A 2 13.75 -6.53 -0.76
C SER A 2 13.18 -7.91 -1.02
N LYS A 3 12.30 -8.34 -0.12
CA LYS A 3 11.55 -9.55 -0.32
C LYS A 3 10.20 -9.19 -0.90
N GLN A 4 9.78 -9.93 -1.90
CA GLN A 4 8.49 -9.76 -2.55
C GLN A 4 7.66 -11.01 -2.33
N GLU A 5 6.40 -10.81 -2.00
CA GLU A 5 5.45 -11.90 -1.81
C GLU A 5 4.12 -11.52 -2.41
N VAL A 6 3.51 -12.45 -3.15
CA VAL A 6 2.19 -12.27 -3.73
C VAL A 6 1.22 -13.15 -2.97
N ILE A 7 0.17 -12.55 -2.46
CA ILE A 7 -0.87 -13.26 -1.72
C ILE A 7 -2.13 -13.28 -2.56
N LEU A 8 -2.58 -14.47 -2.92
CA LEU A 8 -3.82 -14.62 -3.68
C LEU A 8 -5.00 -14.43 -2.74
N CYS A 9 -5.87 -13.48 -3.08
CA CYS A 9 -6.98 -13.12 -2.22
C CYS A 9 -8.25 -13.89 -2.54
N LYS A 10 -8.82 -14.52 -1.53
CA LYS A 10 -10.17 -15.08 -1.60
C LYS A 10 -11.14 -14.22 -0.81
N GLU A 11 -10.72 -13.76 0.35
CA GLU A 11 -11.45 -12.80 1.16
C GLU A 11 -10.53 -11.62 1.46
N LEU A 12 -10.86 -10.48 0.90
CA LEU A 12 -9.99 -9.31 0.98
C LEU A 12 -9.70 -8.92 2.44
N GLU A 13 -10.71 -8.88 3.28
CA GLU A 13 -10.53 -8.46 4.66
C GLU A 13 -9.56 -9.38 5.40
N ASN A 14 -9.79 -10.69 5.33
CA ASN A 14 -8.96 -11.65 6.05
C ASN A 14 -7.55 -11.69 5.50
N ASP A 15 -7.42 -11.68 4.18
CA ASP A 15 -6.11 -11.79 3.55
C ASP A 15 -5.28 -10.53 3.76
N LEU A 16 -5.91 -9.37 3.69
CA LEU A 16 -5.20 -8.11 3.94
C LEU A 16 -4.81 -7.98 5.40
N THR A 17 -5.70 -8.34 6.31
CA THR A 17 -5.39 -8.32 7.74
C THR A 17 -4.21 -9.23 8.05
N HIS A 18 -4.20 -10.40 7.43
CA HIS A 18 -3.09 -11.34 7.61
C HIS A 18 -1.77 -10.79 7.07
N ALA A 19 -1.82 -10.18 5.88
CA ALA A 19 -0.62 -9.60 5.28
C ALA A 19 -0.06 -8.46 6.13
N ILE A 20 -0.92 -7.61 6.66
CA ILE A 20 -0.51 -6.52 7.54
C ILE A 20 0.11 -7.07 8.81
N GLY A 21 -0.50 -8.11 9.37
CA GLY A 21 0.00 -8.73 10.59
C GLY A 21 1.34 -9.42 10.45
N LYS A 22 1.68 -9.84 9.24
CA LYS A 22 2.98 -10.46 8.98
C LYS A 22 4.12 -9.47 8.93
N CYS A 23 3.82 -8.18 8.82
CA CYS A 23 4.83 -7.14 8.74
C CYS A 23 4.82 -6.32 10.03
N PRO A 24 5.80 -6.50 10.91
CA PRO A 24 5.88 -5.65 12.09
C PRO A 24 6.05 -4.20 11.65
N HIS A 25 5.23 -3.33 12.17
CA HIS A 25 5.27 -1.91 11.80
C HIS A 25 4.78 -1.05 12.97
N ASP A 26 5.22 0.19 12.98
CA ASP A 26 4.80 1.15 14.00
C ASP A 26 3.60 1.96 13.54
N LYS A 27 3.60 2.40 12.29
CA LYS A 27 2.53 3.21 11.72
C LYS A 27 2.12 2.66 10.37
N LEU A 28 0.87 2.90 10.03
CA LEU A 28 0.29 2.41 8.79
C LEU A 28 -0.21 3.59 7.98
N PHE A 29 0.15 3.61 6.70
CA PHE A 29 -0.25 4.66 5.77
C PHE A 29 -0.91 4.03 4.56
N ILE A 30 -1.89 4.73 3.99
CA ILE A 30 -2.55 4.32 2.75
C ILE A 30 -2.38 5.42 1.72
N LEU A 31 -1.78 5.08 0.59
CA LEU A 31 -1.62 5.99 -0.53
C LEU A 31 -2.66 5.70 -1.60
N THR A 32 -3.39 6.72 -2.01
CA THR A 32 -4.38 6.63 -3.07
C THR A 32 -4.24 7.82 -3.99
N ASP A 33 -4.86 7.73 -5.19
CA ASP A 33 -5.15 8.94 -5.94
C ASP A 33 -6.59 9.37 -5.63
N GLU A 34 -7.03 10.47 -6.21
CA GLU A 34 -8.36 11.00 -5.94
C GLU A 34 -9.47 10.02 -6.31
N HIS A 35 -9.28 9.26 -7.39
CA HIS A 35 -10.29 8.30 -7.83
C HIS A 35 -10.37 7.10 -6.89
N THR A 36 -9.24 6.53 -6.54
CA THR A 36 -9.23 5.36 -5.68
C THR A 36 -9.59 5.71 -4.25
N HIS A 37 -9.29 6.92 -3.82
CA HIS A 37 -9.73 7.39 -2.53
C HIS A 37 -11.27 7.41 -2.46
N ARG A 38 -11.90 7.90 -3.49
CA ARG A 38 -13.36 8.00 -3.52
C ARG A 38 -14.05 6.68 -3.79
N LEU A 39 -13.51 5.88 -4.72
CA LEU A 39 -14.22 4.70 -5.22
C LEU A 39 -13.80 3.40 -4.55
N CYS A 40 -12.57 3.31 -4.11
CA CYS A 40 -12.02 2.05 -3.62
C CYS A 40 -11.77 2.04 -2.12
N LEU A 41 -11.31 3.14 -1.56
CA LEU A 41 -10.98 3.18 -0.15
C LEU A 41 -12.17 2.83 0.76
N PRO A 42 -13.41 3.25 0.46
CA PRO A 42 -14.55 2.87 1.32
C PRO A 42 -14.71 1.37 1.51
N GLN A 43 -14.29 0.56 0.55
CA GLN A 43 -14.36 -0.88 0.67
C GLN A 43 -13.37 -1.43 1.70
N LEU A 44 -12.36 -0.65 2.03
CA LEU A 44 -11.34 -1.06 2.99
C LEU A 44 -11.52 -0.45 4.37
N GLN A 45 -12.32 0.61 4.48
CA GLN A 45 -12.45 1.35 5.74
C GLN A 45 -13.09 0.55 6.86
N SER A 46 -13.84 -0.48 6.53
CA SER A 46 -14.45 -1.33 7.54
C SER A 46 -13.49 -2.38 8.10
N ILE A 47 -12.30 -2.49 7.54
CA ILE A 47 -11.32 -3.48 7.99
C ILE A 47 -10.63 -2.95 9.25
N PRO A 48 -10.75 -3.65 10.39
CA PRO A 48 -10.17 -3.14 11.63
C PRO A 48 -8.68 -2.88 11.58
N ALA A 49 -7.94 -3.66 10.81
CA ALA A 49 -6.49 -3.49 10.69
C ALA A 49 -6.11 -2.15 10.08
N LEU A 50 -7.04 -1.49 9.37
CA LEU A 50 -6.79 -0.21 8.72
C LEU A 50 -7.40 0.96 9.48
N GLU A 51 -7.95 0.72 10.66
CA GLU A 51 -8.69 1.73 11.41
C GLU A 51 -7.88 2.98 11.70
N ASN A 52 -6.61 2.81 12.01
CA ASN A 52 -5.75 3.93 12.38
C ASN A 52 -4.78 4.35 11.27
N ALA A 53 -5.01 3.89 10.04
CA ALA A 53 -4.13 4.22 8.94
C ALA A 53 -4.27 5.69 8.57
N ALA A 54 -3.14 6.35 8.36
CA ALA A 54 -3.12 7.71 7.86
C ALA A 54 -3.23 7.69 6.34
N GLU A 55 -3.95 8.64 5.77
CA GLU A 55 -4.21 8.67 4.34
C GLU A 55 -3.34 9.70 3.65
N ILE A 56 -2.78 9.30 2.51
CA ILE A 56 -2.04 10.20 1.63
C ILE A 56 -2.72 10.12 0.27
N ILE A 57 -3.15 11.27 -0.24
CA ILE A 57 -3.90 11.34 -1.50
C ILE A 57 -3.09 12.16 -2.49
N ILE A 58 -2.81 11.59 -3.66
CA ILE A 58 -2.18 12.31 -4.74
C ILE A 58 -3.23 12.64 -5.79
N GLY A 59 -3.00 13.69 -6.58
CA GLY A 59 -3.91 14.05 -7.65
C GLY A 59 -3.88 13.00 -8.75
N ALA A 60 -5.04 12.70 -9.31
CA ALA A 60 -5.11 11.73 -10.40
C ALA A 60 -4.31 12.17 -11.63
N GLU A 61 -4.12 13.47 -11.79
CA GLU A 61 -3.33 14.02 -12.89
C GLU A 61 -1.84 14.00 -12.61
N ASP A 62 -1.45 13.79 -11.35
CA ASP A 62 -0.05 13.76 -10.95
C ASP A 62 0.59 12.41 -11.19
N VAL A 63 -0.13 11.54 -11.87
CA VAL A 63 0.32 10.18 -12.15
C VAL A 63 1.47 10.12 -13.16
N HIS A 64 1.97 11.26 -13.61
CA HIS A 64 3.11 11.30 -14.51
C HIS A 64 4.44 11.02 -13.83
N LYS A 65 4.42 10.65 -12.56
CA LYS A 65 5.62 10.20 -11.85
C LYS A 65 6.76 11.20 -11.86
N ASN A 66 6.44 12.46 -11.72
CA ASN A 66 7.49 13.44 -11.64
C ASN A 66 8.06 13.54 -10.22
N LEU A 67 9.19 14.20 -10.11
CA LEU A 67 9.84 14.36 -8.82
C LEU A 67 8.99 15.14 -7.82
N GLU A 68 8.14 16.02 -8.27
CA GLU A 68 7.28 16.79 -7.39
C GLU A 68 6.27 15.91 -6.69
N THR A 69 5.65 14.99 -7.41
CA THR A 69 4.69 14.07 -6.81
C THR A 69 5.37 13.13 -5.84
N LEU A 70 6.54 12.62 -6.22
CA LEU A 70 7.31 11.76 -5.34
C LEU A 70 7.71 12.50 -4.06
N ALA A 71 8.20 13.74 -4.20
CA ALA A 71 8.58 14.54 -3.05
C ALA A 71 7.39 14.82 -2.13
N SER A 72 6.20 15.02 -2.71
CA SER A 72 5.01 15.26 -1.90
C SER A 72 4.64 14.04 -1.07
N VAL A 73 4.85 12.83 -1.59
CA VAL A 73 4.60 11.61 -0.82
C VAL A 73 5.63 11.48 0.30
N TRP A 74 6.90 11.71 0.01
CA TRP A 74 7.94 11.69 1.05
C TRP A 74 7.63 12.71 2.14
N GLN A 75 7.22 13.91 1.74
CA GLN A 75 6.90 14.96 2.70
C GLN A 75 5.72 14.58 3.58
N ALA A 76 4.67 14.01 2.99
CA ALA A 76 3.50 13.58 3.75
C ALA A 76 3.87 12.49 4.75
N LEU A 77 4.66 11.53 4.33
CA LEU A 77 5.14 10.48 5.23
C LEU A 77 5.92 11.09 6.40
N SER A 78 6.84 11.98 6.08
CA SER A 78 7.68 12.61 7.10
C SER A 78 6.87 13.45 8.08
N GLU A 79 5.95 14.26 7.56
CA GLU A 79 5.13 15.14 8.39
C GLU A 79 4.19 14.37 9.30
N GLN A 80 3.76 13.21 8.88
CA GLN A 80 2.87 12.38 9.68
C GLN A 80 3.61 11.37 10.56
N GLY A 81 4.92 11.53 10.64
CA GLY A 81 5.71 10.77 11.59
C GLY A 81 6.10 9.38 11.15
N ALA A 82 6.15 9.12 9.86
CA ALA A 82 6.60 7.81 9.38
C ALA A 82 8.06 7.57 9.75
N THR A 83 8.35 6.33 10.10
CA THR A 83 9.70 5.89 10.41
C THR A 83 10.10 4.80 9.42
N ARG A 84 11.33 4.33 9.52
CA ARG A 84 11.77 3.22 8.68
C ARG A 84 11.02 1.91 8.97
N HIS A 85 10.25 1.87 10.04
CA HIS A 85 9.46 0.70 10.42
C HIS A 85 7.98 0.86 10.10
N SER A 86 7.61 1.91 9.37
CA SER A 86 6.23 2.11 8.96
C SER A 86 5.88 1.24 7.76
N LEU A 87 4.58 1.04 7.55
CA LEU A 87 4.08 0.25 6.44
C LEU A 87 3.22 1.14 5.54
N LEU A 88 3.48 1.10 4.25
CA LEU A 88 2.71 1.85 3.27
C LEU A 88 1.86 0.91 2.44
N ILE A 89 0.56 1.18 2.35
CA ILE A 89 -0.35 0.44 1.49
C ILE A 89 -0.67 1.31 0.29
N ASN A 90 -0.37 0.81 -0.90
CA ASN A 90 -0.65 1.52 -2.16
C ASN A 90 -1.92 0.94 -2.77
N LEU A 91 -2.98 1.74 -2.79
CA LEU A 91 -4.27 1.31 -3.31
C LEU A 91 -4.54 2.04 -4.61
N GLY A 92 -4.46 1.34 -5.72
CA GLY A 92 -4.71 1.99 -7.01
C GLY A 92 -4.27 1.15 -8.18
N GLY A 93 -4.29 1.76 -9.35
CA GLY A 93 -3.77 1.16 -10.56
C GLY A 93 -2.25 1.23 -10.60
N GLY A 94 -1.69 0.86 -11.77
CA GLY A 94 -0.24 0.77 -11.91
C GLY A 94 0.51 2.05 -11.55
N MET A 95 -0.10 3.20 -11.83
CA MET A 95 0.56 4.48 -11.53
C MET A 95 0.73 4.69 -10.04
N VAL A 96 -0.30 4.41 -9.25
CA VAL A 96 -0.24 4.57 -7.80
C VAL A 96 0.71 3.55 -7.19
N THR A 97 0.62 2.30 -7.61
CA THR A 97 1.48 1.25 -7.06
C THR A 97 2.94 1.47 -7.42
N ASP A 98 3.22 1.92 -8.64
CA ASP A 98 4.60 2.22 -9.04
C ASP A 98 5.17 3.40 -8.27
N LEU A 99 4.40 4.47 -8.16
CA LEU A 99 4.85 5.67 -7.44
C LEU A 99 5.02 5.36 -5.95
N GLY A 100 4.03 4.69 -5.36
CA GLY A 100 4.08 4.33 -3.95
C GLY A 100 5.21 3.37 -3.63
N GLY A 101 5.43 2.40 -4.51
CA GLY A 101 6.54 1.46 -4.34
C GLY A 101 7.88 2.16 -4.40
N PHE A 102 8.05 3.09 -5.34
CA PHE A 102 9.28 3.85 -5.42
C PHE A 102 9.46 4.77 -4.21
N ALA A 103 8.37 5.41 -3.78
CA ALA A 103 8.43 6.25 -2.60
C ALA A 103 8.83 5.45 -1.36
N ALA A 104 8.25 4.26 -1.20
CA ALA A 104 8.59 3.40 -0.07
C ALA A 104 10.02 2.91 -0.14
N ALA A 105 10.47 2.54 -1.34
CA ALA A 105 11.83 2.03 -1.51
C ALA A 105 12.90 3.07 -1.22
N THR A 106 12.56 4.34 -1.38
CA THR A 106 13.53 5.43 -1.23
C THR A 106 13.36 6.23 0.06
N PHE A 107 12.25 6.04 0.77
CA PHE A 107 12.04 6.74 2.04
C PHE A 107 12.86 6.09 3.14
N LYS A 108 13.74 6.87 3.77
CA LYS A 108 14.57 6.41 4.91
C LYS A 108 15.23 5.04 4.66
N ARG A 109 15.78 4.86 3.47
CA ARG A 109 16.47 3.63 3.05
C ARG A 109 15.53 2.46 2.79
N GLY A 110 14.25 2.75 2.68
CA GLY A 110 13.26 1.74 2.33
C GLY A 110 12.38 1.35 3.49
N ILE A 111 11.08 1.44 3.25
CA ILE A 111 10.07 0.93 4.17
C ILE A 111 9.26 -0.14 3.46
N ALA A 112 8.64 -1.00 4.25
CA ALA A 112 7.79 -2.05 3.69
C ALA A 112 6.54 -1.45 3.05
N TYR A 113 6.02 -2.11 2.02
CA TYR A 113 4.78 -1.67 1.40
C TYR A 113 4.00 -2.85 0.83
N ILE A 114 2.69 -2.64 0.72
CA ILE A 114 1.76 -3.61 0.12
C ILE A 114 1.05 -2.91 -1.01
N ASN A 115 1.02 -3.54 -2.18
CA ASN A 115 0.25 -3.04 -3.32
C ASN A 115 -1.09 -3.76 -3.39
N ILE A 116 -2.17 -2.97 -3.43
CA ILE A 116 -3.52 -3.49 -3.64
C ILE A 116 -4.00 -2.92 -4.97
N PRO A 117 -3.91 -3.70 -6.06
CA PRO A 117 -4.40 -3.21 -7.36
C PRO A 117 -5.92 -3.06 -7.33
N THR A 118 -6.42 -2.02 -7.97
CA THR A 118 -7.86 -1.80 -8.05
C THR A 118 -8.59 -2.93 -8.77
N THR A 119 -7.91 -3.61 -9.69
CA THR A 119 -8.48 -4.77 -10.36
C THR A 119 -8.82 -5.89 -9.38
N LEU A 120 -8.09 -5.98 -8.29
CA LEU A 120 -8.37 -6.99 -7.27
C LEU A 120 -9.75 -6.78 -6.64
N LEU A 121 -10.09 -5.52 -6.34
CA LEU A 121 -11.39 -5.23 -5.73
C LEU A 121 -12.54 -5.62 -6.65
N ALA A 122 -12.40 -5.35 -7.94
CA ALA A 122 -13.41 -5.72 -8.92
C ALA A 122 -13.54 -7.23 -9.04
N MET A 123 -12.43 -7.95 -9.00
CA MET A 123 -12.45 -9.41 -9.12
C MET A 123 -13.05 -10.08 -7.89
N VAL A 124 -12.77 -9.55 -6.72
CA VAL A 124 -13.34 -10.08 -5.48
C VAL A 124 -14.85 -9.89 -5.47
N ASP A 125 -15.31 -8.70 -5.90
CA ASP A 125 -16.75 -8.42 -5.99
C ASP A 125 -17.44 -9.33 -6.99
N ALA A 126 -16.77 -9.67 -8.08
CA ALA A 126 -17.33 -10.53 -9.10
C ALA A 126 -17.27 -12.02 -8.74
N SER A 127 -16.72 -12.33 -7.59
CA SER A 127 -16.53 -13.72 -7.14
C SER A 127 -15.70 -14.55 -8.10
N VAL A 128 -14.84 -13.89 -8.85
CA VAL A 128 -13.98 -14.57 -9.79
C VAL A 128 -12.75 -15.04 -9.03
N GLY A 129 -12.52 -16.32 -9.00
CA GLY A 129 -11.34 -16.89 -8.40
C GLY A 129 -10.10 -16.24 -9.00
N GLY A 130 -9.42 -15.44 -8.23
CA GLY A 130 -8.43 -14.56 -8.76
C GLY A 130 -7.07 -15.15 -8.89
N LYS A 131 -6.45 -14.84 -10.01
CA LYS A 131 -5.00 -14.92 -10.13
C LYS A 131 -4.37 -13.64 -9.64
N THR A 132 -5.19 -12.68 -9.26
CA THR A 132 -4.75 -11.39 -8.79
C THR A 132 -4.67 -11.40 -7.28
N GLY A 133 -3.63 -10.82 -6.74
CA GLY A 133 -3.44 -10.78 -5.31
C GLY A 133 -2.83 -9.47 -4.87
N ILE A 134 -2.56 -9.36 -3.60
CA ILE A 134 -1.82 -8.23 -3.06
C ILE A 134 -0.34 -8.54 -3.07
N ASN A 135 0.46 -7.53 -3.37
CA ASN A 135 1.91 -7.65 -3.35
C ASN A 135 2.48 -7.01 -2.10
N PHE A 136 3.20 -7.79 -1.34
CA PHE A 136 3.96 -7.27 -0.21
C PHE A 136 5.42 -7.14 -0.60
N ASN A 137 6.00 -5.99 -0.30
CA ASN A 137 7.41 -5.74 -0.54
C ASN A 137 8.02 -5.12 0.70
N GLY A 138 9.14 -5.65 1.13
CA GLY A 138 9.81 -5.12 2.29
C GLY A 138 11.30 -5.39 2.25
N PRO A 139 12.03 -4.69 3.09
CA PRO A 139 13.47 -4.94 3.22
C PRO A 139 13.74 -6.36 3.67
N VAL A 140 14.81 -6.94 3.18
CA VAL A 140 15.21 -8.29 3.56
C VAL A 140 15.35 -8.43 5.07
N SER A 141 15.79 -7.35 5.73
CA SER A 141 15.97 -7.37 7.17
C SER A 141 14.70 -7.68 7.95
N TYR A 142 13.53 -7.34 7.40
CA TYR A 142 12.28 -7.68 8.07
C TYR A 142 12.05 -9.18 8.15
N THR A 143 12.45 -9.90 7.11
CA THR A 143 12.24 -11.33 7.10
C THR A 143 13.16 -12.06 8.05
N HIS A 144 14.26 -11.46 8.41
CA HIS A 144 15.22 -12.06 9.34
C HIS A 144 14.81 -11.85 10.79
N LEU A 145 13.90 -10.93 11.03
CA LEU A 145 13.42 -10.67 12.38
C LEU A 145 12.27 -11.58 12.80
N THR A 146 11.77 -12.34 11.87
CA THR A 146 10.63 -13.22 12.14
C THR A 146 11.01 -14.69 12.34
#